data_d1c8c721214255c0883ac2c5896b2361
#
_entry.id   d1c8c721214255c0883ac2c5896b2361
#
_cell.length_a   1.000
_cell.length_b   1.000
_cell.length_c   1.000
_cell.angle_alpha   90.00
_cell.angle_beta   90.00
_cell.angle_gamma   90.00
#
_symmetry.space_group_name_H-M   'P 1'
#
loop_
_entity.id
_entity.type
_entity.pdbx_description
1 polymer ?
#
loop_
_entity_poly.entity_id
_entity_poly.type
_entity_poly.pdbx_seq_one_letter_code
_entity_poly.pdbx_strand_id
1 'polypeptide(L)'
;MAAAVAHLLCPAPAAYPTKPRQLPTRGRRIHRAKPSRCLSCRAALGPDGSLAVLGVPNPRPAPPMRRPYLREHSCLIFPPPRGRRPLAVVKFLGGAFIGAVPEVTYGYLLELLAREGFLVVCVPYNVTFDHEAATRQVFDRFHACYDALLASGLPEAGLSALDIAELPLYSVGHSNGALLQLLVGSYFSERLPKANAIVSFNNRPASEAVPYFEQIGPLFSQVMPMVEASPVYSVARNASGDAWKALFDLAGGIIREYDQEAVVSLSKFIDQLPSVMNQVTEGVSEFKPTPPENREFCKNSYSVPNTLLVKFSVDAIDDTDIVEDVLRPRVDSIGGQIKKVILSGTHLTPCIQDLKWQVGSEYTPADGIAQGLKSLALNETRVLSRTISDWFRSL
;
A
#
# COMPACT_ATOMS: atom_id res chain seq x y z
N MET A 1 -53.33 7.68 -6.86
CA MET A 1 -54.07 7.58 -5.61
C MET A 1 -53.06 7.21 -4.55
N ALA A 2 -52.49 8.19 -3.85
CA ALA A 2 -52.86 8.71 -2.55
C ALA A 2 -52.57 7.68 -1.46
N ALA A 3 -51.44 7.83 -0.81
CA ALA A 3 -51.18 8.33 0.57
C ALA A 3 -51.62 7.36 1.69
N ALA A 4 -50.65 7.03 2.56
CA ALA A 4 -50.85 7.17 4.00
C ALA A 4 -49.51 7.04 4.74
N VAL A 5 -49.16 8.13 5.41
CA VAL A 5 -48.08 8.31 6.41
C VAL A 5 -48.62 7.76 7.74
N ALA A 6 -47.78 7.01 8.49
CA ALA A 6 -48.03 6.74 9.89
C ALA A 6 -46.75 6.97 10.70
N HIS A 7 -46.78 8.04 11.48
CA HIS A 7 -45.87 8.34 12.56
C HIS A 7 -45.99 7.31 13.72
N LEU A 8 -44.90 6.83 14.25
CA LEU A 8 -44.85 6.22 15.58
C LEU A 8 -43.73 6.86 16.37
N LEU A 9 -44.16 7.62 17.38
CA LEU A 9 -43.38 8.24 18.44
C LEU A 9 -42.86 7.15 19.39
N CYS A 10 -41.55 7.15 19.67
CA CYS A 10 -40.99 6.46 20.83
C CYS A 10 -40.87 7.42 22.00
N PRO A 11 -41.24 7.01 23.22
CA PRO A 11 -41.07 7.84 24.41
C PRO A 11 -39.65 7.77 24.98
N ALA A 12 -39.17 8.89 25.49
CA ALA A 12 -37.89 9.05 26.19
C ALA A 12 -37.87 8.34 27.54
N PRO A 13 -36.75 7.75 27.98
CA PRO A 13 -36.65 7.22 29.35
C PRO A 13 -36.36 8.33 30.37
N ALA A 14 -37.00 8.19 31.52
CA ALA A 14 -36.96 9.10 32.67
C ALA A 14 -35.57 9.17 33.31
N ALA A 15 -35.20 10.39 33.72
CA ALA A 15 -33.99 10.68 34.48
C ALA A 15 -34.13 10.25 35.95
N TYR A 16 -33.19 9.50 36.48
CA TYR A 16 -33.01 9.27 37.92
C TYR A 16 -31.92 10.21 38.45
N PRO A 17 -32.10 10.78 39.65
CA PRO A 17 -31.12 11.69 40.25
C PRO A 17 -30.02 10.89 40.97
N THR A 18 -28.77 11.07 40.58
CA THR A 18 -27.58 10.54 41.27
C THR A 18 -27.05 11.59 42.28
N LYS A 19 -26.97 11.20 43.53
CA LYS A 19 -26.31 11.96 44.62
C LYS A 19 -24.77 12.00 44.36
N PRO A 20 -24.09 13.10 44.70
CA PRO A 20 -22.64 13.20 44.56
C PRO A 20 -21.93 12.39 45.66
N ARG A 21 -21.05 11.47 45.22
CA ARG A 21 -20.13 10.72 46.07
C ARG A 21 -18.87 11.56 46.27
N GLN A 22 -18.60 11.97 47.51
CA GLN A 22 -17.35 12.62 47.90
C GLN A 22 -16.18 11.63 47.81
N LEU A 23 -15.12 11.98 47.10
CA LEU A 23 -13.84 11.29 47.08
C LEU A 23 -12.85 11.91 48.06
N PRO A 24 -12.02 11.09 48.73
CA PRO A 24 -11.05 11.60 49.72
C PRO A 24 -9.85 12.25 49.00
N THR A 25 -9.50 13.44 49.43
CA THR A 25 -8.33 14.21 49.03
C THR A 25 -7.06 13.56 49.56
N ARG A 26 -6.29 12.88 48.71
CA ARG A 26 -4.89 12.57 49.01
C ARG A 26 -4.00 13.59 48.31
N GLY A 27 -3.35 14.44 49.12
CA GLY A 27 -2.41 15.44 48.66
C GLY A 27 -1.23 14.82 47.88
N ARG A 28 -1.10 15.15 46.63
CA ARG A 28 0.12 14.93 45.82
C ARG A 28 0.91 16.24 45.83
N ARG A 29 2.12 16.21 46.41
CA ARG A 29 3.12 17.27 46.25
C ARG A 29 3.42 17.50 44.79
N ILE A 30 3.06 18.68 44.30
CA ILE A 30 3.43 19.15 42.97
C ILE A 30 4.89 19.60 43.03
N HIS A 31 5.79 18.85 42.42
CA HIS A 31 7.14 19.35 42.13
C HIS A 31 7.03 20.46 41.06
N ARG A 32 7.26 21.69 41.51
CA ARG A 32 7.40 22.86 40.65
C ARG A 32 8.53 22.64 39.68
N ALA A 33 8.20 22.46 38.40
CA ALA A 33 9.17 22.50 37.30
C ALA A 33 9.72 23.93 37.19
N LYS A 34 11.04 24.06 37.16
CA LYS A 34 11.74 25.32 36.93
C LYS A 34 11.37 25.85 35.53
N PRO A 35 11.10 27.15 35.38
CA PRO A 35 10.84 27.72 34.07
C PRO A 35 12.13 27.64 33.22
N SER A 36 12.04 27.07 32.01
CA SER A 36 13.08 27.13 30.99
C SER A 36 13.32 28.59 30.63
N ARG A 37 14.56 29.04 30.80
CA ARG A 37 15.00 30.40 30.42
C ARG A 37 14.85 30.54 28.91
N CYS A 38 13.97 31.43 28.48
CA CYS A 38 13.94 31.97 27.14
C CYS A 38 15.26 32.71 26.90
N LEU A 39 16.06 32.24 25.94
CA LEU A 39 17.26 32.94 25.49
C LEU A 39 16.80 34.20 24.71
N SER A 40 16.68 35.32 25.40
CA SER A 40 16.57 36.61 24.75
C SER A 40 17.86 36.91 23.98
N CYS A 41 17.76 37.12 22.67
CA CYS A 41 18.84 37.63 21.85
C CYS A 41 19.29 39.00 22.41
N ARG A 42 20.45 39.06 23.07
CA ARG A 42 21.14 40.31 23.34
C ARG A 42 22.08 40.58 22.14
N ALA A 43 21.74 41.62 21.38
CA ALA A 43 22.66 42.22 20.45
C ALA A 43 23.74 42.98 21.26
N ALA A 44 24.97 42.61 21.12
CA ALA A 44 26.10 43.37 21.68
C ALA A 44 26.67 44.22 20.57
N LEU A 45 26.66 45.54 20.77
CA LEU A 45 27.40 46.50 19.91
C LEU A 45 28.85 46.48 20.28
N GLY A 46 29.73 46.24 19.30
CA GLY A 46 31.17 46.37 19.45
C GLY A 46 31.57 47.86 19.59
N PRO A 47 32.77 48.14 20.10
CA PRO A 47 33.22 49.51 20.37
C PRO A 47 33.45 50.39 19.09
N ASP A 48 33.30 49.82 17.90
CA ASP A 48 33.40 50.47 16.57
C ASP A 48 32.06 50.67 15.89
N GLY A 49 30.94 50.38 16.53
CA GLY A 49 29.59 50.60 15.98
C GLY A 49 29.17 49.57 14.90
N SER A 50 29.95 48.51 14.65
CA SER A 50 29.56 47.49 13.69
C SER A 50 28.64 46.42 14.33
N LEU A 51 27.55 46.08 13.65
CA LEU A 51 26.68 44.97 14.02
C LEU A 51 27.39 43.63 13.69
N ALA A 52 27.93 42.96 14.69
CA ALA A 52 28.35 41.57 14.53
C ALA A 52 27.12 40.70 14.38
N VAL A 53 26.80 40.30 13.14
CA VAL A 53 25.84 39.23 12.88
C VAL A 53 26.46 37.94 13.42
N LEU A 54 26.09 37.59 14.64
CA LEU A 54 26.42 36.24 15.17
C LEU A 54 25.74 35.25 14.21
N GLY A 55 26.56 34.50 13.46
CA GLY A 55 26.11 33.52 12.49
C GLY A 55 25.07 32.59 13.11
N VAL A 56 23.89 32.55 12.51
CA VAL A 56 22.88 31.55 12.83
C VAL A 56 23.57 30.20 12.65
N PRO A 57 23.60 29.32 13.67
CA PRO A 57 24.15 27.98 13.50
C PRO A 57 23.46 27.34 12.30
N ASN A 58 24.22 26.99 11.27
CA ASN A 58 23.69 26.27 10.12
C ASN A 58 22.89 25.09 10.66
N PRO A 59 21.59 24.96 10.35
CA PRO A 59 20.81 23.83 10.82
C PRO A 59 21.55 22.57 10.37
N ARG A 60 21.94 21.74 11.34
CA ARG A 60 22.52 20.42 11.02
C ARG A 60 21.58 19.75 10.03
N PRO A 61 22.09 19.25 8.89
CA PRO A 61 21.25 18.50 7.95
C PRO A 61 20.53 17.42 8.74
N ALA A 62 19.21 17.35 8.60
CA ALA A 62 18.43 16.30 9.24
C ALA A 62 19.03 14.96 8.81
N PRO A 63 19.18 14.00 9.73
CA PRO A 63 19.69 12.69 9.37
C PRO A 63 18.80 12.14 8.23
N PRO A 64 19.41 11.51 7.20
CA PRO A 64 18.65 10.98 6.08
C PRO A 64 17.54 10.07 6.62
N MET A 65 16.30 10.31 6.16
CA MET A 65 15.17 9.50 6.58
C MET A 65 15.46 8.06 6.18
N ARG A 66 15.50 7.18 7.17
CA ARG A 66 15.80 5.77 6.97
C ARG A 66 14.63 5.15 6.24
N ARG A 67 14.88 4.60 5.06
CA ARG A 67 13.86 3.92 4.25
C ARG A 67 13.23 2.78 5.06
N PRO A 68 11.91 2.57 4.97
CA PRO A 68 11.23 1.46 5.62
C PRO A 68 11.50 0.12 4.93
N TYR A 69 12.11 0.13 3.73
CA TYR A 69 12.36 -1.05 2.91
C TYR A 69 13.79 -1.09 2.35
N LEU A 70 14.18 -2.28 1.93
CA LEU A 70 15.40 -2.57 1.19
C LEU A 70 15.03 -3.05 -0.23
N ARG A 71 15.95 -2.97 -1.18
CA ARG A 71 15.75 -3.50 -2.53
C ARG A 71 16.71 -4.65 -2.78
N GLU A 72 16.17 -5.77 -3.25
CA GLU A 72 16.93 -6.95 -3.62
C GLU A 72 16.26 -7.64 -4.81
N HIS A 73 17.02 -7.97 -5.88
CA HIS A 73 16.50 -8.63 -7.09
C HIS A 73 15.20 -8.02 -7.65
N SER A 74 15.13 -6.68 -7.72
CA SER A 74 13.94 -5.93 -8.16
C SER A 74 12.71 -6.05 -7.25
N CYS A 75 12.83 -6.67 -6.07
CA CYS A 75 11.80 -6.70 -5.04
C CYS A 75 12.03 -5.62 -3.99
N LEU A 76 10.97 -5.27 -3.26
CA LEU A 76 11.03 -4.41 -2.08
C LEU A 76 10.86 -5.28 -0.84
N ILE A 77 11.80 -5.20 0.08
CA ILE A 77 11.79 -5.99 1.30
C ILE A 77 11.51 -5.07 2.49
N PHE A 78 10.40 -5.30 3.18
CA PHE A 78 10.04 -4.62 4.41
C PHE A 78 10.31 -5.56 5.58
N PRO A 79 11.42 -5.37 6.31
CA PRO A 79 11.76 -6.22 7.44
C PRO A 79 10.88 -5.89 8.66
N PRO A 80 10.65 -6.88 9.54
CA PRO A 80 10.01 -6.61 10.81
C PRO A 80 10.86 -5.68 11.70
N PRO A 81 10.31 -5.16 12.80
CA PRO A 81 11.05 -4.35 13.74
C PRO A 81 12.31 -5.08 14.24
N ARG A 82 13.44 -4.34 14.33
CA ARG A 82 14.72 -4.91 14.74
C ARG A 82 14.63 -5.69 16.05
N GLY A 83 15.35 -6.80 16.12
CA GLY A 83 15.40 -7.67 17.30
C GLY A 83 14.19 -8.60 17.45
N ARG A 84 13.28 -8.62 16.48
CA ARG A 84 12.20 -9.60 16.41
C ARG A 84 12.47 -10.60 15.29
N ARG A 85 12.40 -11.89 15.61
CA ARG A 85 12.39 -12.94 14.60
C ARG A 85 11.08 -12.83 13.80
N PRO A 86 11.13 -12.84 12.46
CA PRO A 86 9.91 -12.84 11.65
C PRO A 86 9.02 -14.04 11.95
N LEU A 87 7.70 -13.86 11.80
CA LEU A 87 6.71 -14.93 11.95
C LEU A 87 6.59 -15.74 10.67
N ALA A 88 6.71 -15.10 9.53
CA ALA A 88 6.63 -15.70 8.20
C ALA A 88 7.25 -14.75 7.16
N VAL A 89 7.56 -15.28 5.98
CA VAL A 89 7.77 -14.50 4.76
C VAL A 89 6.43 -14.29 4.09
N VAL A 90 6.11 -13.04 3.74
CA VAL A 90 4.86 -12.68 3.05
C VAL A 90 5.20 -12.11 1.68
N LYS A 91 4.86 -12.83 0.61
CA LYS A 91 4.90 -12.34 -0.76
C LYS A 91 3.71 -11.42 -1.00
N PHE A 92 3.94 -10.18 -1.46
CA PHE A 92 2.89 -9.21 -1.76
C PHE A 92 2.84 -8.84 -3.24
N LEU A 93 1.64 -8.81 -3.82
CA LEU A 93 1.35 -8.31 -5.17
C LEU A 93 0.28 -7.23 -5.11
N GLY A 94 0.57 -6.06 -5.69
CA GLY A 94 -0.39 -4.96 -5.83
C GLY A 94 -1.36 -5.15 -7.00
N GLY A 95 -2.30 -4.21 -7.16
CA GLY A 95 -3.27 -4.19 -8.26
C GLY A 95 -2.66 -3.86 -9.61
N ALA A 96 -3.45 -3.99 -10.67
CA ALA A 96 -3.06 -3.62 -12.03
C ALA A 96 -2.55 -2.17 -12.07
N PHE A 97 -1.52 -1.92 -12.87
CA PHE A 97 -0.82 -0.64 -13.03
C PHE A 97 -0.12 -0.15 -11.76
N ILE A 98 -0.83 0.02 -10.65
CA ILE A 98 -0.29 0.53 -9.38
C ILE A 98 0.65 -0.45 -8.68
N GLY A 99 0.55 -1.75 -8.98
CA GLY A 99 1.48 -2.79 -8.50
C GLY A 99 2.90 -2.70 -9.07
N ALA A 100 3.13 -1.85 -10.08
CA ALA A 100 4.45 -1.59 -10.63
C ALA A 100 5.29 -0.64 -9.75
N VAL A 101 4.64 0.18 -8.91
CA VAL A 101 5.25 1.19 -8.03
C VAL A 101 4.75 1.06 -6.58
N PRO A 102 4.92 -0.10 -5.95
CA PRO A 102 4.26 -0.41 -4.69
C PRO A 102 4.76 0.44 -3.51
N GLU A 103 5.98 0.98 -3.56
CA GLU A 103 6.50 1.90 -2.56
C GLU A 103 5.70 3.20 -2.47
N VAL A 104 5.10 3.63 -3.57
CA VAL A 104 4.25 4.82 -3.65
C VAL A 104 2.79 4.50 -3.35
N THR A 105 2.33 3.31 -3.74
CA THR A 105 0.92 2.94 -3.72
C THR A 105 0.50 2.07 -2.54
N TYR A 106 1.42 1.27 -1.98
CA TYR A 106 1.12 0.31 -0.90
C TYR A 106 2.01 0.47 0.34
N GLY A 107 2.94 1.45 0.35
CA GLY A 107 3.96 1.60 1.39
C GLY A 107 3.42 1.48 2.80
N TYR A 108 2.29 2.13 3.10
CA TYR A 108 1.68 2.10 4.43
C TYR A 108 1.18 0.70 4.84
N LEU A 109 0.47 -0.02 3.96
CA LEU A 109 0.03 -1.39 4.24
C LEU A 109 1.21 -2.34 4.44
N LEU A 110 2.25 -2.23 3.60
CA LEU A 110 3.44 -3.07 3.68
C LEU A 110 4.21 -2.83 4.99
N GLU A 111 4.35 -1.58 5.43
CA GLU A 111 4.92 -1.25 6.73
C GLU A 111 4.08 -1.79 7.90
N LEU A 112 2.74 -1.72 7.80
CA LEU A 112 1.87 -2.28 8.85
C LEU A 112 2.07 -3.78 8.98
N LEU A 113 2.08 -4.54 7.86
CA LEU A 113 2.33 -5.98 7.88
C LEU A 113 3.73 -6.31 8.45
N ALA A 114 4.75 -5.51 8.09
CA ALA A 114 6.07 -5.67 8.67
C ALA A 114 6.09 -5.40 10.18
N ARG A 115 5.38 -4.37 10.65
CA ARG A 115 5.23 -4.05 12.09
C ARG A 115 4.50 -5.15 12.86
N GLU A 116 3.59 -5.88 12.21
CA GLU A 116 2.92 -7.06 12.76
C GLU A 116 3.86 -8.27 12.90
N GLY A 117 5.08 -8.19 12.38
CA GLY A 117 6.13 -9.20 12.57
C GLY A 117 6.41 -10.05 11.33
N PHE A 118 5.97 -9.67 10.15
CA PHE A 118 6.25 -10.39 8.91
C PHE A 118 7.46 -9.82 8.17
N LEU A 119 8.21 -10.69 7.50
CA LEU A 119 9.18 -10.29 6.48
C LEU A 119 8.43 -10.17 5.15
N VAL A 120 8.09 -8.93 4.76
CA VAL A 120 7.28 -8.72 3.56
C VAL A 120 8.17 -8.51 2.35
N VAL A 121 7.99 -9.34 1.32
CA VAL A 121 8.66 -9.24 0.01
C VAL A 121 7.62 -8.82 -1.01
N CYS A 122 7.64 -7.55 -1.38
CA CYS A 122 6.76 -7.00 -2.39
C CYS A 122 7.42 -7.12 -3.77
N VAL A 123 6.69 -7.67 -4.74
CA VAL A 123 7.16 -7.92 -6.10
C VAL A 123 6.50 -6.95 -7.06
N PRO A 124 7.20 -5.90 -7.53
CA PRO A 124 6.72 -5.07 -8.63
C PRO A 124 6.63 -5.90 -9.91
N TYR A 125 5.57 -5.69 -10.69
CA TYR A 125 5.42 -6.36 -11.99
C TYR A 125 5.01 -5.37 -13.08
N ASN A 126 5.31 -5.75 -14.33
CA ASN A 126 5.05 -4.89 -15.48
C ASN A 126 3.54 -4.79 -15.75
N VAL A 127 3.13 -3.63 -16.21
CA VAL A 127 1.78 -3.42 -16.74
C VAL A 127 1.63 -4.25 -18.02
N THR A 128 0.62 -5.12 -18.07
CA THR A 128 0.37 -6.01 -19.22
C THR A 128 -1.06 -6.52 -19.21
N PHE A 129 -1.59 -6.84 -20.39
CA PHE A 129 -2.83 -7.59 -20.57
C PHE A 129 -2.62 -9.11 -20.55
N ASP A 130 -1.37 -9.57 -20.54
CA ASP A 130 -1.02 -10.99 -20.49
C ASP A 130 -0.82 -11.41 -19.02
N HIS A 131 -1.87 -11.96 -18.42
CA HIS A 131 -1.84 -12.46 -17.03
C HIS A 131 -0.94 -13.69 -16.88
N GLU A 132 -0.78 -14.51 -17.94
CA GLU A 132 0.12 -15.66 -17.87
C GLU A 132 1.57 -15.20 -17.80
N ALA A 133 1.98 -14.28 -18.69
CA ALA A 133 3.31 -13.70 -18.65
C ALA A 133 3.58 -12.96 -17.33
N ALA A 134 2.60 -12.19 -16.82
CA ALA A 134 2.72 -11.53 -15.52
C ALA A 134 2.89 -12.55 -14.38
N THR A 135 2.13 -13.65 -14.40
CA THR A 135 2.20 -14.71 -13.38
C THR A 135 3.59 -15.35 -13.36
N ARG A 136 4.16 -15.69 -14.52
CA ARG A 136 5.52 -16.22 -14.63
C ARG A 136 6.55 -15.21 -14.12
N GLN A 137 6.43 -13.95 -14.54
CA GLN A 137 7.36 -12.90 -14.14
C GLN A 137 7.37 -12.70 -12.62
N VAL A 138 6.20 -12.66 -11.95
CA VAL A 138 6.14 -12.47 -10.49
C VAL A 138 6.64 -13.70 -9.75
N PHE A 139 6.42 -14.90 -10.29
CA PHE A 139 6.97 -16.14 -9.73
C PHE A 139 8.49 -16.12 -9.78
N ASP A 140 9.07 -15.88 -10.94
CA ASP A 140 10.53 -15.89 -11.14
C ASP A 140 11.22 -14.78 -10.32
N ARG A 141 10.68 -13.55 -10.33
CA ARG A 141 11.24 -12.43 -9.56
C ARG A 141 11.20 -12.69 -8.06
N PHE A 142 10.07 -13.20 -7.57
CA PHE A 142 9.94 -13.53 -6.15
C PHE A 142 10.98 -14.58 -5.76
N HIS A 143 11.11 -15.66 -6.54
CA HIS A 143 12.00 -16.76 -6.19
C HIS A 143 13.48 -16.37 -6.31
N ALA A 144 13.86 -15.55 -7.30
CA ALA A 144 15.20 -14.99 -7.35
C ALA A 144 15.56 -14.19 -6.10
N CYS A 145 14.66 -13.32 -5.63
CA CYS A 145 14.83 -12.59 -4.38
C CYS A 145 14.85 -13.53 -3.17
N TYR A 146 13.91 -14.47 -3.08
CA TYR A 146 13.79 -15.38 -1.96
C TYR A 146 14.99 -16.31 -1.84
N ASP A 147 15.51 -16.82 -2.97
CA ASP A 147 16.72 -17.64 -3.00
C ASP A 147 17.96 -16.87 -2.54
N ALA A 148 18.08 -15.59 -2.89
CA ALA A 148 19.13 -14.73 -2.37
C ALA A 148 19.02 -14.55 -0.85
N LEU A 149 17.81 -14.35 -0.33
CA LEU A 149 17.56 -14.26 1.11
C LEU A 149 17.88 -15.59 1.84
N LEU A 150 17.57 -16.73 1.22
CA LEU A 150 17.91 -18.05 1.77
C LEU A 150 19.42 -18.33 1.75
N ALA A 151 20.16 -17.76 0.79
CA ALA A 151 21.59 -17.93 0.68
C ALA A 151 22.38 -17.01 1.63
N SER A 152 21.99 -15.75 1.76
CA SER A 152 22.79 -14.71 2.45
C SER A 152 22.11 -14.10 3.68
N GLY A 153 20.83 -14.38 3.90
CA GLY A 153 20.06 -13.69 4.93
C GLY A 153 19.73 -12.24 4.55
N LEU A 154 19.45 -11.43 5.57
CA LEU A 154 19.22 -10.00 5.44
C LEU A 154 19.98 -9.26 6.54
N PRO A 155 21.31 -9.06 6.39
CA PRO A 155 22.19 -8.50 7.44
C PRO A 155 21.75 -7.12 7.93
N GLU A 156 21.22 -6.26 7.04
CA GLU A 156 20.73 -4.92 7.38
C GLU A 156 19.58 -4.96 8.39
N ALA A 157 18.81 -6.06 8.39
CA ALA A 157 17.74 -6.31 9.37
C ALA A 157 18.21 -7.20 10.54
N GLY A 158 19.42 -7.72 10.50
CA GLY A 158 19.95 -8.65 11.50
C GLY A 158 19.36 -10.06 11.40
N LEU A 159 18.93 -10.50 10.20
CA LEU A 159 18.37 -11.82 9.95
C LEU A 159 19.40 -12.71 9.22
N SER A 160 19.67 -13.86 9.77
CA SER A 160 20.51 -14.87 9.11
C SER A 160 19.71 -15.65 8.06
N ALA A 161 20.42 -16.34 7.16
CA ALA A 161 19.82 -17.24 6.19
C ALA A 161 18.96 -18.35 6.87
N LEU A 162 19.46 -18.87 8.00
CA LEU A 162 18.74 -19.90 8.79
C LEU A 162 17.44 -19.35 9.39
N ASP A 163 17.44 -18.11 9.88
CA ASP A 163 16.22 -17.48 10.40
C ASP A 163 15.13 -17.43 9.35
N ILE A 164 15.51 -17.19 8.08
CA ILE A 164 14.56 -17.06 6.96
C ILE A 164 14.13 -18.44 6.45
N ALA A 165 15.05 -19.42 6.39
CA ALA A 165 14.77 -20.76 5.86
C ALA A 165 13.71 -21.53 6.67
N GLU A 166 13.60 -21.25 7.97
CA GLU A 166 12.61 -21.90 8.85
C GLU A 166 11.22 -21.25 8.80
N LEU A 167 11.07 -20.11 8.10
CA LEU A 167 9.80 -19.37 8.05
C LEU A 167 8.81 -20.01 7.08
N PRO A 168 7.53 -20.08 7.43
CA PRO A 168 6.50 -20.38 6.45
C PRO A 168 6.40 -19.26 5.43
N LEU A 169 6.08 -19.64 4.19
CA LEU A 169 5.76 -18.69 3.12
C LEU A 169 4.25 -18.49 3.05
N TYR A 170 3.80 -17.24 3.11
CA TYR A 170 2.43 -16.81 2.86
C TYR A 170 2.40 -15.79 1.72
N SER A 171 1.23 -15.49 1.19
CA SER A 171 1.08 -14.43 0.20
C SER A 171 -0.14 -13.54 0.44
N VAL A 172 -0.04 -12.31 -0.02
CA VAL A 172 -1.11 -11.31 -0.03
C VAL A 172 -1.20 -10.75 -1.44
N GLY A 173 -2.39 -10.70 -2.01
CA GLY A 173 -2.64 -10.05 -3.29
C GLY A 173 -3.82 -9.10 -3.20
N HIS A 174 -3.73 -7.95 -3.87
CA HIS A 174 -4.81 -6.98 -3.97
C HIS A 174 -5.25 -6.83 -5.42
N SER A 175 -6.58 -6.83 -5.68
CA SER A 175 -7.16 -6.59 -7.00
C SER A 175 -6.60 -7.56 -8.06
N ASN A 176 -6.00 -7.08 -9.15
CA ASN A 176 -5.30 -7.91 -10.13
C ASN A 176 -4.14 -8.73 -9.51
N GLY A 177 -3.44 -8.19 -8.51
CA GLY A 177 -2.42 -8.96 -7.77
C GLY A 177 -3.03 -10.13 -7.00
N ALA A 178 -4.30 -10.05 -6.58
CA ALA A 178 -5.04 -11.16 -6.01
C ALA A 178 -5.28 -12.26 -7.06
N LEU A 179 -5.67 -11.89 -8.28
CA LEU A 179 -5.78 -12.82 -9.41
C LEU A 179 -4.42 -13.48 -9.71
N LEU A 180 -3.33 -12.70 -9.80
CA LEU A 180 -2.00 -13.26 -10.05
C LEU A 180 -1.55 -14.23 -8.94
N GLN A 181 -1.92 -14.01 -7.67
CA GLN A 181 -1.64 -14.99 -6.60
C GLN A 181 -2.41 -16.29 -6.80
N LEU A 182 -3.67 -16.24 -7.26
CA LEU A 182 -4.44 -17.44 -7.60
C LEU A 182 -3.83 -18.17 -8.80
N LEU A 183 -3.43 -17.43 -9.83
CA LEU A 183 -2.78 -18.00 -11.00
C LEU A 183 -1.43 -18.63 -10.65
N VAL A 184 -0.60 -18.01 -9.80
CA VAL A 184 0.62 -18.64 -9.27
C VAL A 184 0.28 -19.96 -8.58
N GLY A 185 -0.74 -19.98 -7.71
CA GLY A 185 -1.18 -21.21 -7.02
C GLY A 185 -1.80 -22.26 -7.94
N SER A 186 -2.08 -21.91 -9.22
CA SER A 186 -2.68 -22.80 -10.21
C SER A 186 -1.70 -23.26 -11.29
N TYR A 187 -0.73 -22.39 -11.70
CA TYR A 187 0.27 -22.74 -12.71
C TYR A 187 1.44 -23.54 -12.16
N PHE A 188 1.78 -23.36 -10.89
CA PHE A 188 2.94 -23.98 -10.27
C PHE A 188 2.50 -25.00 -9.23
N SER A 189 3.25 -26.10 -9.08
CA SER A 189 3.01 -27.16 -8.09
C SER A 189 4.03 -27.13 -6.95
N GLU A 190 5.15 -26.44 -7.13
CA GLU A 190 6.25 -26.40 -6.17
C GLU A 190 6.45 -24.98 -5.64
N ARG A 191 7.03 -24.88 -4.46
CA ARG A 191 7.40 -23.60 -3.82
C ARG A 191 6.21 -22.66 -3.61
N LEU A 192 5.02 -23.23 -3.44
CA LEU A 192 3.79 -22.48 -3.22
C LEU A 192 3.70 -21.96 -1.77
N PRO A 193 3.02 -20.85 -1.55
CA PRO A 193 2.70 -20.39 -0.21
C PRO A 193 1.75 -21.39 0.49
N LYS A 194 1.89 -21.51 1.81
CA LYS A 194 0.97 -22.31 2.63
C LYS A 194 -0.41 -21.65 2.77
N ALA A 195 -0.47 -20.34 2.51
CA ALA A 195 -1.69 -19.57 2.62
C ALA A 195 -1.68 -18.33 1.71
N ASN A 196 -2.84 -18.01 1.15
CA ASN A 196 -3.10 -16.80 0.34
C ASN A 196 -4.15 -15.91 1.01
N ALA A 197 -3.84 -14.63 1.21
CA ALA A 197 -4.83 -13.60 1.51
C ALA A 197 -5.15 -12.82 0.23
N ILE A 198 -6.38 -12.95 -0.24
CA ILE A 198 -6.92 -12.43 -1.49
C ILE A 198 -7.81 -11.25 -1.13
N VAL A 199 -7.38 -10.03 -1.46
CA VAL A 199 -8.01 -8.78 -1.04
C VAL A 199 -8.64 -8.10 -2.24
N SER A 200 -9.94 -7.77 -2.17
CA SER A 200 -10.67 -7.11 -3.26
C SER A 200 -10.41 -7.78 -4.61
N PHE A 201 -10.69 -9.06 -4.69
CA PHE A 201 -10.39 -9.84 -5.91
C PHE A 201 -11.07 -9.24 -7.13
N ASN A 202 -10.31 -9.08 -8.21
CA ASN A 202 -10.83 -8.59 -9.47
C ASN A 202 -10.35 -9.48 -10.62
N ASN A 203 -11.31 -9.97 -11.42
CA ASN A 203 -11.08 -10.75 -12.63
C ASN A 203 -12.13 -10.41 -13.69
N ARG A 204 -12.35 -9.12 -13.90
CA ARG A 204 -13.29 -8.59 -14.91
C ARG A 204 -12.57 -8.32 -16.22
N PRO A 205 -13.33 -8.21 -17.34
CA PRO A 205 -12.81 -7.65 -18.57
C PRO A 205 -12.11 -6.31 -18.33
N ALA A 206 -11.11 -6.00 -19.13
CA ALA A 206 -10.33 -4.77 -18.96
C ALA A 206 -11.21 -3.50 -19.00
N SER A 207 -12.23 -3.49 -19.86
CA SER A 207 -13.20 -2.39 -19.97
C SER A 207 -14.01 -2.14 -18.69
N GLU A 208 -14.27 -3.18 -17.89
CA GLU A 208 -15.00 -3.08 -16.62
C GLU A 208 -14.07 -2.88 -15.41
N ALA A 209 -12.87 -3.47 -15.47
CA ALA A 209 -11.90 -3.42 -14.37
C ALA A 209 -11.29 -2.03 -14.21
N VAL A 210 -11.15 -1.28 -15.32
CA VAL A 210 -10.62 0.09 -15.33
C VAL A 210 -11.72 1.01 -15.88
N PRO A 211 -12.49 1.69 -15.03
CA PRO A 211 -13.49 2.64 -15.46
C PRO A 211 -12.88 3.63 -16.48
N TYR A 212 -13.57 3.80 -17.60
CA TYR A 212 -13.14 4.65 -18.72
C TYR A 212 -11.97 4.11 -19.57
N PHE A 213 -11.65 2.82 -19.50
CA PHE A 213 -10.58 2.21 -20.29
C PHE A 213 -10.70 2.52 -21.79
N GLU A 214 -11.91 2.42 -22.34
CA GLU A 214 -12.19 2.79 -23.73
C GLU A 214 -11.99 4.28 -24.04
N GLN A 215 -12.09 5.14 -23.02
CA GLN A 215 -11.91 6.59 -23.17
C GLN A 215 -10.44 7.01 -22.99
N ILE A 216 -9.62 6.18 -22.33
CA ILE A 216 -8.20 6.46 -22.08
C ILE A 216 -7.41 6.42 -23.40
N GLY A 217 -7.69 5.48 -24.29
CA GLY A 217 -6.99 5.36 -25.57
C GLY A 217 -7.04 6.64 -26.42
N PRO A 218 -8.24 7.13 -26.77
CA PRO A 218 -8.41 8.38 -27.52
C PRO A 218 -7.87 9.62 -26.78
N LEU A 219 -8.09 9.70 -25.46
CA LEU A 219 -7.55 10.80 -24.64
C LEU A 219 -6.03 10.80 -24.64
N PHE A 220 -5.43 9.62 -24.46
CA PHE A 220 -3.98 9.47 -24.47
C PHE A 220 -3.38 9.82 -25.83
N SER A 221 -4.00 9.38 -26.93
CA SER A 221 -3.58 9.72 -28.30
C SER A 221 -3.62 11.22 -28.58
N GLN A 222 -4.51 11.97 -27.92
CA GLN A 222 -4.60 13.42 -28.02
C GLN A 222 -3.58 14.13 -27.12
N VAL A 223 -3.30 13.59 -25.95
CA VAL A 223 -2.45 14.21 -24.93
C VAL A 223 -0.96 13.88 -25.14
N MET A 224 -0.64 12.65 -25.60
CA MET A 224 0.75 12.21 -25.79
C MET A 224 1.57 13.12 -26.71
N PRO A 225 1.09 13.56 -27.88
CA PRO A 225 1.84 14.50 -28.70
C PRO A 225 2.13 15.83 -27.97
N MET A 226 1.22 16.30 -27.12
CA MET A 226 1.43 17.48 -26.29
C MET A 226 2.44 17.25 -25.18
N VAL A 227 2.41 16.06 -24.56
CA VAL A 227 3.36 15.64 -23.52
C VAL A 227 4.75 15.46 -24.13
N GLU A 228 4.85 14.78 -25.27
CA GLU A 228 6.12 14.56 -26.00
C GLU A 228 6.71 15.86 -26.54
N ALA A 229 5.88 16.80 -26.98
CA ALA A 229 6.31 18.13 -27.38
C ALA A 229 6.67 19.05 -26.20
N SER A 230 6.34 18.66 -24.98
CA SER A 230 6.67 19.41 -23.77
C SER A 230 8.19 19.40 -23.53
N PRO A 231 8.83 20.57 -23.36
CA PRO A 231 10.24 20.63 -22.96
C PRO A 231 10.52 19.87 -21.67
N VAL A 232 9.52 19.75 -20.81
CA VAL A 232 9.55 19.03 -19.53
C VAL A 232 9.66 17.53 -19.73
N TYR A 233 8.93 16.95 -20.69
CA TYR A 233 9.00 15.53 -21.00
C TYR A 233 10.33 15.14 -21.66
N SER A 234 10.83 15.97 -22.58
CA SER A 234 12.12 15.74 -23.22
C SER A 234 13.29 15.86 -22.23
N VAL A 235 13.21 16.78 -21.29
CA VAL A 235 14.16 16.93 -20.17
C VAL A 235 14.05 15.72 -19.24
N ALA A 236 12.85 15.28 -18.90
CA ALA A 236 12.61 14.13 -18.03
C ALA A 236 13.11 12.81 -18.62
N ARG A 237 12.90 12.58 -19.92
CA ARG A 237 13.34 11.37 -20.62
C ARG A 237 14.86 11.29 -20.78
N ASN A 238 15.55 12.44 -20.91
CA ASN A 238 17.00 12.54 -21.12
C ASN A 238 17.77 12.90 -19.84
N ALA A 239 17.08 13.08 -18.73
CA ALA A 239 17.65 13.60 -17.50
C ALA A 239 18.21 12.52 -16.60
N SER A 240 19.43 12.72 -16.13
CA SER A 240 19.95 12.16 -14.90
C SER A 240 19.04 12.56 -13.71
N GLY A 241 19.04 11.77 -12.63
CA GLY A 241 18.14 11.95 -11.47
C GLY A 241 17.94 13.37 -10.90
N ASP A 242 18.84 14.32 -11.24
CA ASP A 242 18.76 15.71 -10.77
C ASP A 242 17.71 16.57 -11.52
N ALA A 243 17.40 16.26 -12.76
CA ALA A 243 16.40 17.02 -13.53
C ALA A 243 14.97 16.55 -13.19
N TRP A 244 14.77 15.29 -12.81
CA TRP A 244 13.51 14.83 -12.21
C TRP A 244 13.25 15.52 -10.87
N LYS A 245 14.29 15.73 -10.08
CA LYS A 245 14.22 16.48 -8.83
C LYS A 245 13.78 17.93 -9.06
N ALA A 246 14.33 18.60 -10.08
CA ALA A 246 13.91 19.95 -10.47
C ALA A 246 12.46 20.01 -10.95
N LEU A 247 12.00 19.00 -11.69
CA LEU A 247 10.61 18.87 -12.14
C LEU A 247 9.64 18.71 -10.96
N PHE A 248 10.01 17.90 -9.98
CA PHE A 248 9.21 17.66 -8.78
C PHE A 248 9.25 18.87 -7.82
N ASP A 249 10.35 19.60 -7.75
CA ASP A 249 10.45 20.87 -7.02
C ASP A 249 9.53 21.93 -7.63
N LEU A 250 9.36 21.92 -8.98
CA LEU A 250 8.44 22.80 -9.70
C LEU A 250 6.97 22.42 -9.51
N ALA A 251 6.67 21.12 -9.39
CA ALA A 251 5.31 20.59 -9.14
C ALA A 251 4.80 20.85 -7.71
N GLY A 252 5.55 21.60 -6.91
CA GLY A 252 5.11 22.16 -5.64
C GLY A 252 4.98 21.17 -4.49
N GLY A 253 6.10 20.82 -3.87
CA GLY A 253 6.10 20.46 -2.44
C GLY A 253 5.50 19.12 -2.00
N ILE A 254 4.64 18.48 -2.80
CA ILE A 254 4.00 17.21 -2.44
C ILE A 254 5.02 16.06 -2.47
N ILE A 255 6.08 16.19 -3.25
CA ILE A 255 7.04 15.11 -3.54
C ILE A 255 8.36 15.24 -2.76
N ARG A 256 8.52 16.25 -1.93
CA ARG A 256 9.74 16.41 -1.10
C ARG A 256 10.03 15.26 -0.13
N GLU A 257 9.06 14.37 0.09
CA GLU A 257 9.20 13.22 0.98
C GLU A 257 9.46 11.89 0.25
N TYR A 258 9.42 11.87 -1.10
CA TYR A 258 9.67 10.63 -1.85
C TYR A 258 11.18 10.44 -2.08
N ASP A 259 11.61 9.23 -1.82
CA ASP A 259 12.94 8.73 -2.10
C ASP A 259 13.26 8.81 -3.61
N GLN A 260 14.51 9.13 -3.98
CA GLN A 260 14.98 9.15 -5.37
C GLN A 260 14.66 7.86 -6.14
N GLU A 261 14.69 6.70 -5.47
CA GLU A 261 14.35 5.42 -6.08
C GLU A 261 12.86 5.27 -6.36
N ALA A 262 11.99 5.82 -5.52
CA ALA A 262 10.55 5.88 -5.79
C ALA A 262 10.26 6.73 -7.04
N VAL A 263 10.99 7.83 -7.22
CA VAL A 263 10.94 8.67 -8.42
C VAL A 263 11.39 7.88 -9.66
N VAL A 264 12.49 7.14 -9.57
CA VAL A 264 12.98 6.28 -10.67
C VAL A 264 11.97 5.17 -11.00
N SER A 265 11.32 4.58 -9.99
CA SER A 265 10.29 3.57 -10.21
C SER A 265 9.05 4.16 -10.88
N LEU A 266 8.63 5.36 -10.47
CA LEU A 266 7.53 6.08 -11.10
C LEU A 266 7.86 6.45 -12.55
N SER A 267 9.09 6.88 -12.85
CA SER A 267 9.55 7.12 -14.22
C SER A 267 9.45 5.85 -15.06
N LYS A 268 9.98 4.73 -14.57
CA LYS A 268 9.90 3.44 -15.26
C LYS A 268 8.46 2.98 -15.48
N PHE A 269 7.55 3.28 -14.57
CA PHE A 269 6.13 3.03 -14.75
C PHE A 269 5.54 3.88 -15.89
N ILE A 270 5.83 5.19 -15.89
CA ILE A 270 5.41 6.11 -16.96
C ILE A 270 5.95 5.66 -18.32
N ASP A 271 7.21 5.21 -18.38
CA ASP A 271 7.84 4.68 -19.60
C ASP A 271 7.17 3.40 -20.14
N GLN A 272 6.44 2.66 -19.31
CA GLN A 272 5.68 1.46 -19.74
C GLN A 272 4.30 1.83 -20.31
N LEU A 273 3.72 2.97 -19.95
CA LEU A 273 2.38 3.37 -20.41
C LEU A 273 2.24 3.42 -21.94
N PRO A 274 3.22 3.96 -22.72
CA PRO A 274 3.13 3.95 -24.18
C PRO A 274 3.00 2.54 -24.77
N SER A 275 3.70 1.54 -24.22
CA SER A 275 3.61 0.15 -24.69
C SER A 275 2.22 -0.44 -24.48
N VAL A 276 1.61 -0.18 -23.31
CA VAL A 276 0.25 -0.62 -23.01
C VAL A 276 -0.76 0.10 -23.91
N MET A 277 -0.58 1.39 -24.12
CA MET A 277 -1.46 2.19 -24.97
C MET A 277 -1.35 1.78 -26.45
N ASN A 278 -0.16 1.40 -26.93
CA ASN A 278 0.00 0.85 -28.26
C ASN A 278 -0.77 -0.46 -28.42
N GLN A 279 -0.73 -1.36 -27.41
CA GLN A 279 -1.54 -2.57 -27.42
C GLN A 279 -3.03 -2.25 -27.54
N VAL A 280 -3.52 -1.23 -26.79
CA VAL A 280 -4.92 -0.77 -26.89
C VAL A 280 -5.24 -0.22 -28.28
N THR A 281 -4.34 0.58 -28.88
CA THR A 281 -4.54 1.14 -30.23
C THR A 281 -4.49 0.06 -31.32
N GLU A 282 -3.78 -1.03 -31.08
CA GLU A 282 -3.72 -2.23 -31.92
C GLU A 282 -4.95 -3.15 -31.72
N GLY A 283 -5.91 -2.77 -30.86
CA GLY A 283 -7.15 -3.49 -30.63
C GLY A 283 -7.07 -4.55 -29.53
N VAL A 284 -5.99 -4.56 -28.71
CA VAL A 284 -5.94 -5.40 -27.51
C VAL A 284 -6.78 -4.75 -26.42
N SER A 285 -8.00 -5.22 -26.24
CA SER A 285 -8.96 -4.70 -25.27
C SER A 285 -9.27 -5.66 -24.13
N GLU A 286 -8.73 -6.88 -24.18
CA GLU A 286 -9.03 -7.95 -23.23
C GLU A 286 -7.77 -8.56 -22.61
N PHE A 287 -7.89 -8.96 -21.35
CA PHE A 287 -6.89 -9.75 -20.67
C PHE A 287 -6.76 -11.17 -21.25
N LYS A 288 -5.55 -11.71 -21.25
CA LYS A 288 -5.25 -13.10 -21.64
C LYS A 288 -4.50 -13.80 -20.49
N PRO A 289 -5.00 -14.96 -20.01
CA PRO A 289 -6.30 -15.58 -20.34
C PRO A 289 -7.48 -14.67 -19.95
N THR A 290 -8.61 -14.89 -20.63
CA THR A 290 -9.85 -14.15 -20.35
C THR A 290 -10.41 -14.45 -18.94
N PRO A 291 -11.25 -13.60 -18.37
CA PRO A 291 -11.84 -13.85 -17.06
C PRO A 291 -12.52 -15.22 -16.90
N PRO A 292 -13.30 -15.76 -17.87
CA PRO A 292 -13.83 -17.12 -17.79
C PRO A 292 -12.76 -18.20 -17.79
N GLU A 293 -11.74 -18.06 -18.65
CA GLU A 293 -10.60 -19.03 -18.71
C GLU A 293 -9.82 -19.06 -17.40
N ASN A 294 -9.55 -17.90 -16.81
CA ASN A 294 -8.90 -17.80 -15.50
C ASN A 294 -9.71 -18.51 -14.41
N ARG A 295 -11.05 -18.33 -14.39
CA ARG A 295 -11.91 -19.00 -13.42
C ARG A 295 -11.90 -20.51 -13.58
N GLU A 296 -12.04 -21.02 -14.79
CA GLU A 296 -12.02 -22.46 -15.06
C GLU A 296 -10.66 -23.06 -14.73
N PHE A 297 -9.58 -22.37 -15.04
CA PHE A 297 -8.24 -22.81 -14.70
C PHE A 297 -8.01 -22.88 -13.18
N CYS A 298 -8.36 -21.84 -12.43
CA CYS A 298 -8.25 -21.82 -10.97
C CYS A 298 -9.12 -22.90 -10.31
N LYS A 299 -10.35 -23.10 -10.82
CA LYS A 299 -11.26 -24.15 -10.32
C LYS A 299 -10.66 -25.54 -10.36
N ASN A 300 -9.87 -25.84 -11.40
CA ASN A 300 -9.30 -27.17 -11.62
C ASN A 300 -7.90 -27.35 -11.04
N SER A 301 -7.11 -26.27 -10.96
CA SER A 301 -5.65 -26.36 -10.76
C SER A 301 -5.16 -25.70 -9.47
N TYR A 302 -5.97 -24.88 -8.80
CA TYR A 302 -5.53 -24.16 -7.60
C TYR A 302 -5.10 -25.14 -6.49
N SER A 303 -3.93 -24.91 -5.88
CA SER A 303 -3.28 -25.85 -4.98
C SER A 303 -2.84 -25.27 -3.63
N VAL A 304 -3.19 -24.00 -3.34
CA VAL A 304 -2.89 -23.42 -2.03
C VAL A 304 -3.99 -23.79 -1.03
N PRO A 305 -3.64 -24.49 0.08
CA PRO A 305 -4.64 -25.09 0.94
C PRO A 305 -5.43 -24.08 1.80
N ASN A 306 -4.82 -22.98 2.20
CA ASN A 306 -5.48 -22.00 3.06
C ASN A 306 -5.70 -20.69 2.31
N THR A 307 -6.94 -20.22 2.22
CA THR A 307 -7.27 -18.99 1.51
C THR A 307 -8.17 -18.10 2.36
N LEU A 308 -7.71 -16.85 2.60
CA LEU A 308 -8.51 -15.78 3.16
C LEU A 308 -9.01 -14.89 2.03
N LEU A 309 -10.31 -14.72 1.93
CA LEU A 309 -10.94 -13.77 1.03
C LEU A 309 -11.36 -12.54 1.82
N VAL A 310 -10.87 -11.36 1.43
CA VAL A 310 -11.21 -10.09 2.05
C VAL A 310 -11.95 -9.22 1.04
N LYS A 311 -13.20 -8.91 1.34
CA LYS A 311 -14.08 -8.03 0.57
C LYS A 311 -14.31 -6.72 1.33
N PHE A 312 -14.38 -5.60 0.62
CA PHE A 312 -14.81 -4.33 1.22
C PHE A 312 -16.29 -4.06 0.96
N SER A 313 -16.93 -3.41 1.92
CA SER A 313 -18.39 -3.14 1.88
C SER A 313 -18.81 -2.18 0.76
N VAL A 314 -17.89 -1.32 0.29
CA VAL A 314 -18.13 -0.35 -0.78
C VAL A 314 -17.08 -0.55 -1.88
N ASP A 315 -17.18 -1.68 -2.59
CA ASP A 315 -16.29 -2.03 -3.69
C ASP A 315 -17.11 -2.56 -4.87
N ALA A 316 -17.31 -1.73 -5.88
CA ALA A 316 -18.17 -2.03 -7.02
C ALA A 316 -17.53 -2.98 -8.06
N ILE A 317 -16.20 -3.15 -7.99
CA ILE A 317 -15.47 -4.00 -8.95
C ILE A 317 -14.93 -5.30 -8.30
N ASP A 318 -15.36 -5.59 -7.08
CA ASP A 318 -14.96 -6.79 -6.35
C ASP A 318 -15.74 -8.03 -6.83
N ASP A 319 -15.02 -9.09 -7.19
CA ASP A 319 -15.55 -10.39 -7.61
C ASP A 319 -15.31 -11.49 -6.54
N THR A 320 -15.09 -11.11 -5.28
CA THR A 320 -14.75 -12.05 -4.18
C THR A 320 -15.81 -13.16 -4.01
N ASP A 321 -17.09 -12.83 -4.16
CA ASP A 321 -18.15 -13.84 -4.04
C ASP A 321 -18.06 -14.87 -5.18
N ILE A 322 -17.77 -14.42 -6.40
CA ILE A 322 -17.59 -15.31 -7.56
C ILE A 322 -16.38 -16.22 -7.36
N VAL A 323 -15.25 -15.69 -6.90
CA VAL A 323 -14.05 -16.49 -6.71
C VAL A 323 -14.19 -17.47 -5.55
N GLU A 324 -14.96 -17.15 -4.51
CA GLU A 324 -15.28 -18.09 -3.45
C GLU A 324 -15.97 -19.35 -4.00
N ASP A 325 -17.00 -19.16 -4.80
CA ASP A 325 -17.75 -20.27 -5.43
C ASP A 325 -16.88 -21.10 -6.38
N VAL A 326 -15.96 -20.45 -7.10
CA VAL A 326 -15.03 -21.11 -8.01
C VAL A 326 -14.00 -21.96 -7.26
N LEU A 327 -13.42 -21.43 -6.17
CA LEU A 327 -12.31 -22.10 -5.47
C LEU A 327 -12.77 -23.13 -4.46
N ARG A 328 -13.95 -22.97 -3.84
CA ARG A 328 -14.39 -23.79 -2.72
C ARG A 328 -14.33 -25.29 -3.02
N PRO A 329 -14.92 -25.80 -4.14
CA PRO A 329 -14.86 -27.25 -4.43
C PRO A 329 -13.43 -27.77 -4.55
N ARG A 330 -12.53 -26.98 -5.11
CA ARG A 330 -11.14 -27.37 -5.30
C ARG A 330 -10.37 -27.36 -3.98
N VAL A 331 -10.50 -26.30 -3.20
CA VAL A 331 -9.82 -26.19 -1.90
C VAL A 331 -10.30 -27.27 -0.94
N ASP A 332 -11.60 -27.55 -0.88
CA ASP A 332 -12.16 -28.64 -0.08
C ASP A 332 -11.60 -30.01 -0.53
N SER A 333 -11.44 -30.23 -1.85
CA SER A 333 -10.91 -31.51 -2.39
C SER A 333 -9.46 -31.77 -2.01
N ILE A 334 -8.67 -30.74 -1.72
CA ILE A 334 -7.27 -30.89 -1.25
C ILE A 334 -7.14 -30.79 0.27
N GLY A 335 -8.27 -30.85 1.01
CA GLY A 335 -8.28 -30.75 2.47
C GLY A 335 -7.95 -29.37 3.01
N GLY A 336 -8.13 -28.32 2.20
CA GLY A 336 -7.87 -26.94 2.57
C GLY A 336 -9.07 -26.24 3.20
N GLN A 337 -8.94 -24.92 3.40
CA GLN A 337 -10.01 -24.07 3.94
C GLN A 337 -10.07 -22.72 3.26
N ILE A 338 -11.29 -22.21 3.08
CA ILE A 338 -11.54 -20.82 2.66
C ILE A 338 -12.28 -20.11 3.79
N LYS A 339 -11.72 -18.98 4.21
CA LYS A 339 -12.38 -18.04 5.12
C LYS A 339 -12.67 -16.74 4.38
N LYS A 340 -13.91 -16.25 4.45
CA LYS A 340 -14.28 -14.93 3.91
C LYS A 340 -14.57 -13.95 5.04
N VAL A 341 -14.10 -12.71 4.88
CA VAL A 341 -14.40 -11.58 5.76
C VAL A 341 -14.82 -10.37 4.95
N ILE A 342 -15.76 -9.59 5.48
CA ILE A 342 -16.19 -8.32 4.90
C ILE A 342 -15.73 -7.22 5.84
N LEU A 343 -14.97 -6.26 5.31
CA LEU A 343 -14.45 -5.12 6.06
C LEU A 343 -15.09 -3.82 5.56
N SER A 344 -15.12 -2.81 6.42
CA SER A 344 -15.41 -1.44 5.98
C SER A 344 -14.30 -0.95 5.07
N GLY A 345 -14.67 -0.19 4.04
CA GLY A 345 -13.71 0.39 3.10
C GLY A 345 -14.14 0.27 1.65
N THR A 346 -13.22 0.64 0.78
CA THR A 346 -13.37 0.67 -0.69
C THR A 346 -12.27 -0.15 -1.35
N HIS A 347 -12.37 -0.31 -2.68
CA HIS A 347 -11.31 -0.96 -3.48
C HIS A 347 -9.92 -0.36 -3.23
N LEU A 348 -9.82 0.93 -2.96
CA LEU A 348 -8.56 1.64 -2.75
C LEU A 348 -8.06 1.65 -1.30
N THR A 349 -8.79 1.05 -0.36
CA THR A 349 -8.37 0.98 1.06
C THR A 349 -6.93 0.43 1.25
N PRO A 350 -6.47 -0.61 0.52
CA PRO A 350 -5.10 -1.09 0.62
C PRO A 350 -4.04 -0.09 0.12
N CYS A 351 -4.46 0.88 -0.71
CA CYS A 351 -3.56 1.85 -1.37
C CYS A 351 -3.43 3.18 -0.60
N ILE A 352 -4.12 3.32 0.53
CA ILE A 352 -4.08 4.54 1.33
C ILE A 352 -2.69 4.74 1.93
N GLN A 353 -2.14 5.96 1.78
CA GLN A 353 -0.82 6.33 2.27
C GLN A 353 -0.94 7.26 3.48
N ASP A 354 -0.05 7.08 4.46
CA ASP A 354 0.07 8.01 5.59
C ASP A 354 0.94 9.21 5.22
N LEU A 355 0.44 10.02 4.29
CA LEU A 355 1.13 11.24 3.89
C LEU A 355 1.16 12.23 5.07
N LYS A 356 2.32 12.82 5.33
CA LYS A 356 2.44 13.88 6.32
C LYS A 356 1.74 15.13 5.78
N TRP A 357 0.68 15.52 6.46
CA TRP A 357 -0.03 16.75 6.15
C TRP A 357 0.72 17.93 6.77
N GLN A 358 1.23 18.83 5.94
CA GLN A 358 1.73 20.12 6.42
C GLN A 358 0.53 21.07 6.50
N VAL A 359 0.12 21.39 7.72
CA VAL A 359 -0.83 22.46 7.97
C VAL A 359 -0.16 23.76 7.54
N GLY A 360 -0.90 24.65 6.84
CA GLY A 360 -0.43 25.99 6.53
C GLY A 360 -0.07 26.80 7.79
N SER A 361 0.26 28.06 7.63
CA SER A 361 0.61 28.96 8.75
C SER A 361 -0.51 29.09 9.79
N GLU A 362 -1.76 28.80 9.40
CA GLU A 362 -2.93 28.82 10.28
C GLU A 362 -3.75 27.52 10.09
N TYR A 363 -4.15 26.91 11.22
CA TYR A 363 -5.04 25.76 11.27
C TYR A 363 -6.49 26.18 11.00
N THR A 364 -7.14 25.59 10.01
CA THR A 364 -8.52 25.90 9.64
C THR A 364 -9.47 24.73 9.99
N PRO A 365 -10.80 24.97 10.12
CA PRO A 365 -11.78 23.90 10.28
C PRO A 365 -11.72 22.84 9.14
N ALA A 366 -11.33 23.23 7.92
CA ALA A 366 -11.13 22.32 6.80
C ALA A 366 -9.98 21.34 7.07
N ASP A 367 -8.90 21.77 7.72
CA ASP A 367 -7.78 20.91 8.14
C ASP A 367 -8.24 19.86 9.15
N GLY A 368 -9.13 20.23 10.08
CA GLY A 368 -9.72 19.30 11.03
C GLY A 368 -10.56 18.22 10.37
N ILE A 369 -11.38 18.57 9.39
CA ILE A 369 -12.18 17.61 8.61
C ILE A 369 -11.26 16.70 7.80
N ALA A 370 -10.27 17.25 7.10
CA ALA A 370 -9.30 16.48 6.30
C ALA A 370 -8.50 15.48 7.17
N GLN A 371 -8.04 15.89 8.36
CA GLN A 371 -7.39 15.02 9.32
C GLN A 371 -8.31 13.92 9.84
N GLY A 372 -9.59 14.23 10.09
CA GLY A 372 -10.60 13.26 10.49
C GLY A 372 -10.80 12.19 9.41
N LEU A 373 -11.02 12.58 8.16
CA LEU A 373 -11.19 11.68 7.03
C LEU A 373 -9.93 10.83 6.79
N LYS A 374 -8.75 11.43 6.85
CA LYS A 374 -7.48 10.70 6.80
C LYS A 374 -7.37 9.67 7.91
N SER A 375 -7.72 10.03 9.14
CA SER A 375 -7.65 9.11 10.28
C SER A 375 -8.57 7.91 10.10
N LEU A 376 -9.79 8.10 9.56
CA LEU A 376 -10.73 7.02 9.25
C LEU A 376 -10.16 6.09 8.17
N ALA A 377 -9.70 6.65 7.07
CA ALA A 377 -9.13 5.88 5.97
C ALA A 377 -7.89 5.07 6.41
N LEU A 378 -6.98 5.68 7.17
CA LEU A 378 -5.83 4.97 7.75
C LEU A 378 -6.26 3.86 8.73
N ASN A 379 -7.37 4.04 9.45
CA ASN A 379 -7.88 3.01 10.35
C ASN A 379 -8.40 1.80 9.59
N GLU A 380 -9.07 1.97 8.45
CA GLU A 380 -9.52 0.85 7.60
C GLU A 380 -8.33 0.01 7.11
N THR A 381 -7.24 0.65 6.67
CA THR A 381 -6.00 -0.06 6.29
C THR A 381 -5.36 -0.78 7.49
N ARG A 382 -5.41 -0.21 8.71
CA ARG A 382 -4.95 -0.90 9.94
C ARG A 382 -5.80 -2.12 10.26
N VAL A 383 -7.12 -2.01 10.12
CA VAL A 383 -8.04 -3.15 10.32
C VAL A 383 -7.73 -4.25 9.31
N LEU A 384 -7.54 -3.92 8.03
CA LEU A 384 -7.12 -4.87 7.00
C LEU A 384 -5.82 -5.59 7.40
N SER A 385 -4.77 -4.83 7.73
CA SER A 385 -3.47 -5.41 8.12
C SER A 385 -3.60 -6.36 9.31
N ARG A 386 -4.36 -5.99 10.35
CA ARG A 386 -4.61 -6.84 11.53
C ARG A 386 -5.39 -8.09 11.16
N THR A 387 -6.45 -7.96 10.36
CA THR A 387 -7.26 -9.10 9.91
C THR A 387 -6.42 -10.14 9.19
N ILE A 388 -5.56 -9.72 8.27
CA ILE A 388 -4.62 -10.60 7.57
C ILE A 388 -3.63 -11.22 8.56
N SER A 389 -3.04 -10.39 9.43
CA SER A 389 -2.02 -10.82 10.39
C SER A 389 -2.54 -11.82 11.40
N ASP A 390 -3.72 -11.59 11.95
CA ASP A 390 -4.36 -12.48 12.92
C ASP A 390 -4.74 -13.83 12.28
N TRP A 391 -5.20 -13.77 11.02
CA TRP A 391 -5.47 -15.01 10.30
C TRP A 391 -4.19 -15.81 10.02
N PHE A 392 -3.12 -15.19 9.57
CA PHE A 392 -1.83 -15.87 9.37
C PHE A 392 -1.26 -16.48 10.67
N ARG A 393 -1.47 -15.82 11.83
CA ARG A 393 -1.07 -16.35 13.13
C ARG A 393 -1.90 -17.54 13.59
N SER A 394 -3.10 -17.70 13.03
CA SER A 394 -4.00 -18.81 13.39
C SER A 394 -3.72 -20.08 12.60
N LEU A 395 -2.81 -20.05 11.62
CA LEU A 395 -2.37 -21.19 10.81
C LEU A 395 -1.15 -21.88 11.42
#